data_adecbb11fd4661bbf83fc79029f1e01c
#
_entry.id   adecbb11fd4661bbf83fc79029f1e01c
#
_cell.length_a   1.000
_cell.length_b   1.000
_cell.length_c   1.000
_cell.angle_alpha   90.00
_cell.angle_beta   90.00
_cell.angle_gamma   90.00
#
_symmetry.space_group_name_H-M   'P 1'
#
loop_
_entity.id
_entity.type
_entity.pdbx_description
1 polymer ?
#
loop_
_entity_poly.entity_id
_entity_poly.type
_entity_poly.pdbx_seq_one_letter_code
_entity_poly.pdbx_strand_id
1 'polypeptide(L)'
;MERIWQQQYPNGIATEIEKPEHSSLTHLYKDSCEKYNSKVAFSCLNTSLSYAELYMYSSRFASYLQHKLQLTPGDKIGIMLPNLLQHPIVMFGSLQAGLTIVNINPLEKSEILAHELSDSDCKAIVVLENFAAELEKALPKTKIEHVIIAKIGDLFSFPKNIIANFTMRYIKLAVKKHHVKFPIALSEIIYNSDLAAVE
;
A
#
# COMPACT_ATOMS: atom_id res chain seq x y z
N MET A 1 30.14 -25.78 -8.54
CA MET A 1 28.95 -26.34 -9.23
C MET A 1 28.84 -25.62 -10.55
N GLU A 2 28.85 -26.34 -11.68
CA GLU A 2 28.82 -25.73 -13.02
C GLU A 2 27.43 -25.12 -13.25
N ARG A 3 27.39 -23.85 -13.71
CA ARG A 3 26.13 -23.11 -13.94
C ARG A 3 25.62 -23.39 -15.35
N ILE A 4 25.12 -24.61 -15.58
CA ILE A 4 24.67 -25.10 -16.90
C ILE A 4 23.62 -24.21 -17.58
N TRP A 5 22.81 -23.46 -16.82
CA TRP A 5 21.82 -22.52 -17.36
C TRP A 5 22.45 -21.34 -18.11
N GLN A 6 23.68 -20.93 -17.78
CA GLN A 6 24.39 -19.84 -18.45
C GLN A 6 24.70 -20.15 -19.90
N GLN A 7 24.82 -21.41 -20.28
CA GLN A 7 25.03 -21.86 -21.66
C GLN A 7 23.82 -21.56 -22.56
N GLN A 8 22.64 -21.33 -21.98
CA GLN A 8 21.40 -21.02 -22.68
C GLN A 8 21.13 -19.52 -22.78
N TYR A 9 22.02 -18.67 -22.26
CA TYR A 9 21.84 -17.22 -22.34
C TYR A 9 22.10 -16.74 -23.77
N PRO A 10 21.23 -15.88 -24.31
CA PRO A 10 21.50 -15.21 -25.59
C PRO A 10 22.79 -14.40 -25.54
N ASN A 11 23.43 -14.24 -26.72
CA ASN A 11 24.61 -13.40 -26.84
C ASN A 11 24.35 -11.98 -26.37
N GLY A 12 25.23 -11.44 -25.52
CA GLY A 12 25.13 -10.07 -24.96
C GLY A 12 24.40 -9.99 -23.61
N ILE A 13 23.91 -11.12 -23.08
CA ILE A 13 23.39 -11.14 -21.70
C ILE A 13 24.55 -11.44 -20.75
N ALA A 14 24.71 -10.56 -19.75
CA ALA A 14 25.70 -10.75 -18.71
C ALA A 14 25.38 -12.01 -17.86
N THR A 15 26.40 -12.81 -17.59
CA THR A 15 26.26 -14.03 -16.77
C THR A 15 26.26 -13.77 -15.27
N GLU A 16 26.70 -12.61 -14.88
CA GLU A 16 26.70 -12.12 -13.49
C GLU A 16 25.85 -10.85 -13.41
N ILE A 17 25.10 -10.72 -12.32
CA ILE A 17 24.34 -9.49 -12.02
C ILE A 17 25.32 -8.50 -11.40
N GLU A 18 25.45 -7.34 -12.02
CA GLU A 18 26.23 -6.23 -11.47
C GLU A 18 25.62 -5.77 -10.12
N LYS A 19 26.51 -5.28 -9.25
CA LYS A 19 26.04 -4.76 -7.96
C LYS A 19 25.14 -3.54 -8.21
N PRO A 20 23.91 -3.53 -7.63
CA PRO A 20 22.99 -2.41 -7.82
C PRO A 20 23.63 -1.07 -7.37
N GLU A 21 23.38 0.00 -8.13
CA GLU A 21 23.79 1.36 -7.74
C GLU A 21 23.16 1.78 -6.40
N HIS A 22 21.91 1.35 -6.17
CA HIS A 22 21.15 1.69 -4.98
C HIS A 22 21.26 0.59 -3.91
N SER A 23 21.50 0.99 -2.69
CA SER A 23 21.66 0.08 -1.55
C SER A 23 20.34 -0.57 -1.08
N SER A 24 19.20 0.05 -1.43
CA SER A 24 17.88 -0.42 -1.05
C SER A 24 16.80 0.06 -2.04
N LEU A 25 15.63 -0.57 -1.99
CA LEU A 25 14.46 -0.15 -2.78
C LEU A 25 13.97 1.25 -2.37
N THR A 26 14.06 1.59 -1.10
CA THR A 26 13.73 2.94 -0.60
C THR A 26 14.67 4.01 -1.13
N HIS A 27 15.96 3.71 -1.24
CA HIS A 27 16.95 4.61 -1.85
C HIS A 27 16.64 4.83 -3.34
N LEU A 28 16.47 3.76 -4.12
CA LEU A 28 16.04 3.84 -5.53
C LEU A 28 14.76 4.66 -5.70
N TYR A 29 13.78 4.44 -4.81
CA TYR A 29 12.50 5.16 -4.82
C TYR A 29 12.69 6.66 -4.59
N LYS A 30 13.45 7.05 -3.56
CA LYS A 30 13.74 8.45 -3.23
C LYS A 30 14.42 9.16 -4.40
N ASP A 31 15.50 8.59 -4.94
CA ASP A 31 16.23 9.15 -6.08
C ASP A 31 15.33 9.28 -7.32
N SER A 32 14.47 8.30 -7.55
CA SER A 32 13.51 8.35 -8.67
C SER A 32 12.49 9.48 -8.49
N CYS A 33 11.99 9.68 -7.28
CA CYS A 33 11.05 10.77 -6.98
C CYS A 33 11.69 12.15 -7.11
N GLU A 34 12.95 12.30 -6.71
CA GLU A 34 13.72 13.53 -6.90
C GLU A 34 13.97 13.80 -8.39
N LYS A 35 14.49 12.81 -9.12
CA LYS A 35 14.88 12.91 -10.53
C LYS A 35 13.69 13.15 -11.46
N TYR A 36 12.55 12.57 -11.19
CA TYR A 36 11.36 12.61 -12.04
C TYR A 36 10.19 13.38 -11.42
N ASN A 37 10.47 14.24 -10.48
CA ASN A 37 9.54 14.95 -9.58
C ASN A 37 8.22 15.38 -10.25
N SER A 38 8.28 16.09 -11.38
CA SER A 38 7.11 16.61 -12.09
C SER A 38 6.45 15.63 -13.07
N LYS A 39 7.06 14.44 -13.29
CA LYS A 39 6.48 13.45 -14.20
C LYS A 39 5.37 12.67 -13.52
N VAL A 40 4.45 12.13 -14.33
CA VAL A 40 3.43 11.19 -13.86
C VAL A 40 4.10 9.87 -13.51
N ALA A 41 3.89 9.41 -12.28
CA ALA A 41 4.35 8.11 -11.79
C ALA A 41 3.31 7.01 -12.05
N PHE A 42 2.05 7.27 -11.72
CA PHE A 42 0.95 6.33 -11.87
C PHE A 42 -0.31 7.01 -12.38
N SER A 43 -1.13 6.27 -13.14
CA SER A 43 -2.44 6.71 -13.60
C SER A 43 -3.47 5.62 -13.42
N CYS A 44 -4.64 5.96 -12.88
CA CYS A 44 -5.77 5.05 -12.71
C CYS A 44 -7.08 5.83 -12.74
N LEU A 45 -8.11 5.31 -13.44
CA LEU A 45 -9.46 5.89 -13.50
C LEU A 45 -9.48 7.39 -13.87
N ASN A 46 -8.69 7.77 -14.89
CA ASN A 46 -8.54 9.16 -15.36
C ASN A 46 -8.04 10.12 -14.24
N THR A 47 -7.28 9.63 -13.32
CA THR A 47 -6.55 10.39 -12.31
C THR A 47 -5.10 9.97 -12.34
N SER A 48 -4.20 10.94 -12.24
CA SER A 48 -2.76 10.69 -12.25
C SER A 48 -2.13 11.16 -10.95
N LEU A 49 -1.03 10.52 -10.59
CA LEU A 49 -0.20 10.81 -9.44
C LEU A 49 1.21 11.10 -9.94
N SER A 50 1.74 12.28 -9.69
CA SER A 50 3.13 12.61 -9.99
C SER A 50 4.09 11.94 -9.01
N TYR A 51 5.39 11.87 -9.36
CA TYR A 51 6.41 11.39 -8.43
C TYR A 51 6.50 12.24 -7.17
N ALA A 52 6.32 13.56 -7.28
CA ALA A 52 6.28 14.47 -6.13
C ALA A 52 5.13 14.17 -5.18
N GLU A 53 3.92 14.01 -5.71
CA GLU A 53 2.74 13.67 -4.91
C GLU A 53 2.87 12.29 -4.29
N LEU A 54 3.36 11.31 -5.07
CA LEU A 54 3.61 9.96 -4.57
C LEU A 54 4.57 9.99 -3.36
N TYR A 55 5.68 10.72 -3.47
CA TYR A 55 6.65 10.86 -2.37
C TYR A 55 6.03 11.54 -1.15
N MET A 56 5.33 12.64 -1.36
CA MET A 56 4.66 13.37 -0.29
C MET A 56 3.65 12.50 0.47
N TYR A 57 2.76 11.81 -0.24
CA TYR A 57 1.75 10.97 0.39
C TYR A 57 2.33 9.74 1.06
N SER A 58 3.31 9.08 0.44
CA SER A 58 3.97 7.91 1.03
C SER A 58 4.79 8.29 2.27
N SER A 59 5.45 9.45 2.27
CA SER A 59 6.19 9.93 3.45
C SER A 59 5.26 10.27 4.61
N ARG A 60 4.10 10.90 4.35
CA ARG A 60 3.07 11.12 5.38
C ARG A 60 2.54 9.80 5.93
N PHE A 61 2.30 8.83 5.06
CA PHE A 61 1.87 7.50 5.47
C PHE A 61 2.92 6.82 6.35
N ALA A 62 4.19 6.86 5.96
CA ALA A 62 5.31 6.32 6.75
C ALA A 62 5.40 6.98 8.13
N SER A 63 5.35 8.31 8.18
CA SER A 63 5.36 9.08 9.44
C SER A 63 4.20 8.67 10.36
N TYR A 64 3.00 8.48 9.80
CA TYR A 64 1.85 8.03 10.57
C TYR A 64 2.05 6.64 11.17
N LEU A 65 2.56 5.69 10.37
CA LEU A 65 2.86 4.34 10.83
C LEU A 65 3.85 4.34 12.01
N GLN A 66 4.92 5.12 11.92
CA GLN A 66 5.96 5.18 12.95
C GLN A 66 5.52 5.95 14.19
N HIS A 67 4.97 7.17 14.02
CA HIS A 67 4.74 8.08 15.13
C HIS A 67 3.36 8.00 15.75
N LYS A 68 2.33 7.62 14.98
CA LYS A 68 0.95 7.50 15.50
C LYS A 68 0.60 6.06 15.87
N LEU A 69 0.97 5.10 15.01
CA LEU A 69 0.70 3.70 15.26
C LEU A 69 1.84 3.00 16.02
N GLN A 70 2.97 3.68 16.24
CA GLN A 70 4.15 3.16 16.95
C GLN A 70 4.68 1.84 16.37
N LEU A 71 4.50 1.65 15.05
CA LEU A 71 5.08 0.50 14.37
C LEU A 71 6.60 0.68 14.21
N THR A 72 7.33 -0.40 14.40
CA THR A 72 8.79 -0.42 14.38
C THR A 72 9.33 -1.16 13.15
N PRO A 73 10.58 -0.85 12.71
CA PRO A 73 11.19 -1.58 11.60
C PRO A 73 11.15 -3.09 11.82
N GLY A 74 10.72 -3.82 10.78
CA GLY A 74 10.50 -5.26 10.81
C GLY A 74 9.08 -5.69 11.18
N ASP A 75 8.24 -4.82 11.73
CA ASP A 75 6.81 -5.10 11.88
C ASP A 75 6.15 -5.33 10.52
N LYS A 76 5.07 -6.09 10.51
CA LYS A 76 4.42 -6.50 9.26
C LYS A 76 3.09 -5.79 9.06
N ILE A 77 2.86 -5.33 7.82
CA ILE A 77 1.63 -4.68 7.40
C ILE A 77 1.01 -5.41 6.21
N GLY A 78 -0.25 -5.78 6.34
CA GLY A 78 -1.05 -6.35 5.25
C GLY A 78 -1.49 -5.26 4.26
N ILE A 79 -1.38 -5.51 2.96
CA ILE A 79 -1.92 -4.63 1.92
C ILE A 79 -2.95 -5.43 1.11
N MET A 80 -4.24 -5.16 1.38
CA MET A 80 -5.40 -5.77 0.72
C MET A 80 -6.05 -4.75 -0.23
N LEU A 81 -5.27 -4.25 -1.17
CA LEU A 81 -5.67 -3.25 -2.15
C LEU A 81 -5.52 -3.81 -3.59
N PRO A 82 -6.50 -3.57 -4.47
CA PRO A 82 -6.33 -3.80 -5.90
C PRO A 82 -5.40 -2.74 -6.51
N ASN A 83 -5.17 -2.82 -7.84
CA ASN A 83 -4.33 -1.88 -8.59
C ASN A 83 -4.97 -0.49 -8.70
N LEU A 84 -4.92 0.27 -7.60
CA LEU A 84 -5.38 1.66 -7.46
C LEU A 84 -4.20 2.56 -7.09
N LEU A 85 -4.38 3.87 -7.20
CA LEU A 85 -3.33 4.86 -6.84
C LEU A 85 -2.94 4.81 -5.36
N GLN A 86 -3.81 4.33 -4.49
CA GLN A 86 -3.55 4.12 -3.08
C GLN A 86 -2.49 3.04 -2.82
N HIS A 87 -2.45 2.00 -3.68
CA HIS A 87 -1.53 0.88 -3.51
C HIS A 87 -0.05 1.31 -3.50
N PRO A 88 0.49 2.04 -4.49
CA PRO A 88 1.88 2.47 -4.46
C PRO A 88 2.18 3.44 -3.30
N ILE A 89 1.24 4.29 -2.88
CA ILE A 89 1.41 5.17 -1.72
C ILE A 89 1.64 4.34 -0.45
N VAL A 90 0.76 3.37 -0.21
CA VAL A 90 0.82 2.49 0.95
C VAL A 90 2.08 1.61 0.91
N MET A 91 2.39 1.05 -0.26
CA MET A 91 3.56 0.19 -0.46
C MET A 91 4.87 0.96 -0.15
N PHE A 92 5.10 2.09 -0.82
CA PHE A 92 6.33 2.86 -0.60
C PHE A 92 6.40 3.50 0.78
N GLY A 93 5.27 3.93 1.33
CA GLY A 93 5.24 4.46 2.70
C GLY A 93 5.54 3.38 3.75
N SER A 94 5.05 2.16 3.58
CA SER A 94 5.40 1.04 4.46
C SER A 94 6.89 0.70 4.39
N LEU A 95 7.48 0.70 3.20
CA LEU A 95 8.92 0.48 3.02
C LEU A 95 9.76 1.59 3.65
N GLN A 96 9.35 2.87 3.50
CA GLN A 96 10.01 4.01 4.15
C GLN A 96 9.94 3.90 5.68
N ALA A 97 8.85 3.38 6.21
CA ALA A 97 8.70 3.11 7.65
C ALA A 97 9.53 1.90 8.14
N GLY A 98 10.23 1.20 7.25
CA GLY A 98 11.01 0.00 7.57
C GLY A 98 10.18 -1.26 7.78
N LEU A 99 8.90 -1.26 7.38
CA LEU A 99 8.00 -2.39 7.59
C LEU A 99 8.15 -3.47 6.53
N THR A 100 7.77 -4.68 6.91
CA THR A 100 7.64 -5.81 5.98
C THR A 100 6.23 -5.83 5.41
N ILE A 101 6.11 -5.84 4.09
CA ILE A 101 4.82 -5.85 3.38
C ILE A 101 4.35 -7.29 3.17
N VAL A 102 3.09 -7.54 3.51
CA VAL A 102 2.37 -8.77 3.20
C VAL A 102 1.26 -8.44 2.19
N ASN A 103 1.47 -8.78 0.93
CA ASN A 103 0.45 -8.58 -0.09
C ASN A 103 -0.65 -9.63 0.03
N ILE A 104 -1.89 -9.17 0.11
CA ILE A 104 -3.08 -10.00 0.30
C ILE A 104 -4.00 -9.81 -0.89
N ASN A 105 -4.48 -10.92 -1.44
CA ASN A 105 -5.45 -10.87 -2.52
C ASN A 105 -6.79 -10.27 -2.01
N PRO A 106 -7.28 -9.16 -2.59
CA PRO A 106 -8.52 -8.53 -2.13
C PRO A 106 -9.78 -9.41 -2.26
N LEU A 107 -9.72 -10.47 -3.05
CA LEU A 107 -10.84 -11.37 -3.29
C LEU A 107 -10.87 -12.59 -2.34
N GLU A 108 -9.90 -12.69 -1.43
CA GLU A 108 -9.86 -13.79 -0.47
C GLU A 108 -11.04 -13.77 0.50
N LYS A 109 -11.48 -14.96 0.88
CA LYS A 109 -12.52 -15.14 1.89
C LYS A 109 -11.94 -15.02 3.29
N SER A 110 -12.81 -14.71 4.24
CA SER A 110 -12.43 -14.45 5.64
C SER A 110 -11.61 -15.57 6.29
N GLU A 111 -11.83 -16.85 5.92
CA GLU A 111 -11.07 -17.98 6.50
C GLU A 111 -9.61 -17.98 6.04
N ILE A 112 -9.37 -17.81 4.72
CA ILE A 112 -8.03 -17.73 4.14
C ILE A 112 -7.33 -16.48 4.64
N LEU A 113 -8.04 -15.35 4.62
CA LEU A 113 -7.54 -14.06 5.11
C LEU A 113 -7.09 -14.13 6.57
N ALA A 114 -7.88 -14.79 7.43
CA ALA A 114 -7.52 -15.01 8.84
C ALA A 114 -6.24 -15.83 8.98
N HIS A 115 -6.08 -16.87 8.15
CA HIS A 115 -4.88 -17.70 8.15
C HIS A 115 -3.64 -16.90 7.70
N GLU A 116 -3.71 -16.20 6.56
CA GLU A 116 -2.61 -15.39 6.03
C GLU A 116 -2.15 -14.31 7.01
N LEU A 117 -3.11 -13.57 7.61
CA LEU A 117 -2.81 -12.52 8.58
C LEU A 117 -2.24 -13.06 9.89
N SER A 118 -2.70 -14.23 10.34
CA SER A 118 -2.19 -14.88 11.55
C SER A 118 -0.81 -15.48 11.33
N ASP A 119 -0.60 -16.18 10.22
CA ASP A 119 0.67 -16.82 9.87
C ASP A 119 1.79 -15.78 9.64
N SER A 120 1.44 -14.67 9.00
CA SER A 120 2.38 -13.57 8.76
C SER A 120 2.65 -12.70 9.99
N ASP A 121 1.90 -12.83 11.10
CA ASP A 121 1.98 -11.94 12.27
C ASP A 121 1.82 -10.45 11.93
N CYS A 122 0.93 -10.11 11.01
CA CYS A 122 0.63 -8.72 10.69
C CYS A 122 0.05 -7.97 11.89
N LYS A 123 0.60 -6.77 12.19
CA LYS A 123 0.09 -5.84 13.22
C LYS A 123 -0.92 -4.83 12.66
N ALA A 124 -0.77 -4.47 11.41
CA ALA A 124 -1.64 -3.52 10.72
C ALA A 124 -2.10 -4.07 9.37
N ILE A 125 -3.21 -3.56 8.87
CA ILE A 125 -3.70 -3.86 7.51
C ILE A 125 -4.29 -2.61 6.86
N VAL A 126 -3.99 -2.42 5.59
CA VAL A 126 -4.69 -1.46 4.72
C VAL A 126 -5.63 -2.23 3.79
N VAL A 127 -6.90 -1.88 3.83
CA VAL A 127 -7.94 -2.57 3.06
C VAL A 127 -8.80 -1.58 2.28
N LEU A 128 -9.22 -1.93 1.06
CA LEU A 128 -10.24 -1.16 0.37
C LEU A 128 -11.61 -1.41 1.02
N GLU A 129 -12.42 -0.36 1.22
CA GLU A 129 -13.73 -0.41 1.89
C GLU A 129 -14.64 -1.52 1.36
N ASN A 130 -14.53 -1.83 0.05
CA ASN A 130 -15.28 -2.90 -0.60
C ASN A 130 -15.07 -4.29 0.01
N PHE A 131 -13.92 -4.53 0.61
CA PHE A 131 -13.51 -5.81 1.18
C PHE A 131 -13.50 -5.82 2.71
N ALA A 132 -13.82 -4.69 3.34
CA ALA A 132 -13.80 -4.53 4.79
C ALA A 132 -14.73 -5.50 5.53
N ALA A 133 -15.86 -5.91 4.92
CA ALA A 133 -16.77 -6.88 5.52
C ALA A 133 -16.19 -8.30 5.60
N GLU A 134 -15.32 -8.71 4.68
CA GLU A 134 -14.61 -10.00 4.79
C GLU A 134 -13.47 -9.91 5.81
N LEU A 135 -12.78 -8.77 5.86
CA LEU A 135 -11.76 -8.52 6.88
C LEU A 135 -12.37 -8.55 8.29
N GLU A 136 -13.52 -7.90 8.51
CA GLU A 136 -14.22 -7.90 9.81
C GLU A 136 -14.42 -9.30 10.36
N LYS A 137 -14.82 -10.26 9.51
CA LYS A 137 -15.01 -11.65 9.93
C LYS A 137 -13.68 -12.36 10.27
N ALA A 138 -12.58 -11.95 9.62
CA ALA A 138 -11.26 -12.52 9.85
C ALA A 138 -10.60 -11.99 11.13
N LEU A 139 -10.78 -10.69 11.46
CA LEU A 139 -10.10 -9.98 12.55
C LEU A 139 -10.09 -10.72 13.90
N PRO A 140 -11.19 -11.36 14.38
CA PRO A 140 -11.19 -12.06 15.67
C PRO A 140 -10.18 -13.21 15.79
N LYS A 141 -9.65 -13.68 14.66
CA LYS A 141 -8.68 -14.78 14.60
C LYS A 141 -7.25 -14.30 14.27
N THR A 142 -7.01 -13.00 14.33
CA THR A 142 -5.73 -12.37 13.96
C THR A 142 -5.19 -11.52 15.11
N LYS A 143 -3.93 -11.08 14.97
CA LYS A 143 -3.27 -10.14 15.89
C LYS A 143 -3.26 -8.70 15.35
N ILE A 144 -4.14 -8.38 14.39
CA ILE A 144 -4.23 -7.05 13.82
C ILE A 144 -4.68 -6.05 14.88
N GLU A 145 -3.85 -5.04 15.12
CA GLU A 145 -4.09 -3.95 16.06
C GLU A 145 -4.69 -2.72 15.36
N HIS A 146 -4.29 -2.50 14.09
CA HIS A 146 -4.65 -1.30 13.34
C HIS A 146 -5.26 -1.65 11.97
N VAL A 147 -6.44 -1.09 11.69
CA VAL A 147 -7.11 -1.23 10.39
C VAL A 147 -7.22 0.13 9.73
N ILE A 148 -6.61 0.27 8.55
CA ILE A 148 -6.68 1.46 7.72
C ILE A 148 -7.57 1.18 6.52
N ILE A 149 -8.61 2.00 6.32
CA ILE A 149 -9.56 1.84 5.23
C ILE A 149 -9.28 2.87 4.14
N ALA A 150 -9.06 2.37 2.93
CA ALA A 150 -8.97 3.17 1.71
C ALA A 150 -10.31 3.15 0.96
N LYS A 151 -10.64 4.24 0.28
CA LYS A 151 -11.80 4.33 -0.62
C LYS A 151 -11.33 4.62 -2.03
N ILE A 152 -12.09 4.18 -3.03
CA ILE A 152 -11.74 4.37 -4.46
C ILE A 152 -11.56 5.85 -4.79
N GLY A 153 -12.38 6.72 -4.22
CA GLY A 153 -12.35 8.16 -4.48
C GLY A 153 -11.33 8.96 -3.69
N ASP A 154 -10.53 8.37 -2.80
CA ASP A 154 -9.65 9.12 -1.89
C ASP A 154 -8.67 10.06 -2.60
N LEU A 155 -8.23 9.69 -3.82
CA LEU A 155 -7.28 10.47 -4.61
C LEU A 155 -7.94 11.23 -5.77
N PHE A 156 -9.26 11.27 -5.84
CA PHE A 156 -9.96 12.04 -6.86
C PHE A 156 -10.20 13.48 -6.38
N SER A 157 -10.09 14.43 -7.33
CA SER A 157 -10.45 15.82 -7.05
C SER A 157 -11.96 15.97 -6.79
N PHE A 158 -12.32 17.02 -6.04
CA PHE A 158 -13.73 17.41 -5.84
C PHE A 158 -14.35 17.85 -7.18
N PRO A 159 -15.62 17.50 -7.48
CA PRO A 159 -16.56 16.65 -6.72
C PRO A 159 -16.45 15.15 -7.05
N LYS A 160 -15.53 14.75 -7.93
CA LYS A 160 -15.39 13.38 -8.46
C LYS A 160 -15.18 12.32 -7.33
N ASN A 161 -14.46 12.69 -6.27
CA ASN A 161 -14.25 11.85 -5.10
C ASN A 161 -15.58 11.46 -4.41
N ILE A 162 -16.47 12.44 -4.20
CA ILE A 162 -17.78 12.20 -3.58
C ILE A 162 -18.64 11.33 -4.48
N ILE A 163 -18.71 11.65 -5.77
CA ILE A 163 -19.51 10.91 -6.75
C ILE A 163 -19.03 9.46 -6.84
N ALA A 164 -17.73 9.23 -6.91
CA ALA A 164 -17.17 7.87 -6.99
C ALA A 164 -17.51 7.05 -5.74
N ASN A 165 -17.29 7.56 -4.55
CA ASN A 165 -17.56 6.87 -3.30
C ASN A 165 -19.06 6.61 -3.11
N PHE A 166 -19.91 7.59 -3.44
CA PHE A 166 -21.38 7.44 -3.43
C PHE A 166 -21.84 6.37 -4.40
N THR A 167 -21.33 6.41 -5.64
CA THR A 167 -21.70 5.42 -6.69
C THR A 167 -21.33 4.00 -6.27
N MET A 168 -20.13 3.81 -5.71
CA MET A 168 -19.70 2.48 -5.26
C MET A 168 -20.54 1.98 -4.09
N ARG A 169 -20.90 2.84 -3.15
CA ARG A 169 -21.62 2.46 -1.94
C ARG A 169 -23.12 2.24 -2.21
N TYR A 170 -23.77 3.13 -2.91
CA TYR A 170 -25.24 3.18 -3.00
C TYR A 170 -25.81 2.70 -4.34
N ILE A 171 -25.10 2.89 -5.47
CA ILE A 171 -25.58 2.50 -6.79
C ILE A 171 -25.12 1.10 -7.16
N LYS A 172 -23.79 0.84 -7.04
CA LYS A 172 -23.24 -0.48 -7.36
C LYS A 172 -23.36 -1.49 -6.20
N LEU A 173 -23.75 -1.02 -5.01
CA LEU A 173 -23.82 -1.84 -3.78
C LEU A 173 -22.55 -2.69 -3.55
N ALA A 174 -21.42 -2.19 -4.02
CA ALA A 174 -20.15 -2.90 -3.97
C ALA A 174 -19.49 -2.82 -2.57
N VAL A 175 -20.00 -1.95 -1.70
CA VAL A 175 -19.56 -1.80 -0.31
C VAL A 175 -20.60 -2.44 0.60
N LYS A 176 -20.29 -3.60 1.15
CA LYS A 176 -21.12 -4.26 2.17
C LYS A 176 -21.01 -3.52 3.50
N LYS A 177 -22.09 -3.53 4.29
CA LYS A 177 -22.03 -3.00 5.67
C LYS A 177 -20.99 -3.77 6.47
N HIS A 178 -20.15 -3.04 7.20
CA HIS A 178 -19.15 -3.57 8.10
C HIS A 178 -19.11 -2.75 9.39
N HIS A 179 -18.66 -3.36 10.48
CA HIS A 179 -18.54 -2.78 11.81
C HIS A 179 -17.09 -2.94 12.33
N VAL A 180 -16.11 -2.71 11.46
CA VAL A 180 -14.71 -2.66 11.87
C VAL A 180 -14.57 -1.61 12.97
N LYS A 181 -14.01 -2.00 14.11
CA LYS A 181 -13.85 -1.10 15.26
C LYS A 181 -12.71 -0.12 15.01
N PHE A 182 -12.97 1.17 15.24
CA PHE A 182 -11.98 2.25 15.17
C PHE A 182 -11.13 2.23 13.89
N PRO A 183 -11.75 2.20 12.69
CA PRO A 183 -10.98 2.22 11.46
C PRO A 183 -10.39 3.61 11.24
N ILE A 184 -9.17 3.64 10.69
CA ILE A 184 -8.48 4.86 10.31
C ILE A 184 -8.72 5.09 8.82
N ALA A 185 -9.11 6.29 8.41
CA ALA A 185 -9.27 6.60 6.99
C ALA A 185 -7.91 6.92 6.35
N LEU A 186 -7.57 6.25 5.24
CA LEU A 186 -6.32 6.52 4.52
C LEU A 186 -6.23 7.99 4.08
N SER A 187 -7.34 8.58 3.65
CA SER A 187 -7.41 10.00 3.25
C SER A 187 -7.04 10.96 4.39
N GLU A 188 -7.40 10.66 5.63
CA GLU A 188 -7.00 11.48 6.79
C GLU A 188 -5.49 11.46 7.01
N ILE A 189 -4.82 10.37 6.67
CA ILE A 189 -3.38 10.22 6.80
C ILE A 189 -2.66 11.01 5.69
N ILE A 190 -3.00 10.73 4.43
CA ILE A 190 -2.26 11.27 3.27
C ILE A 190 -2.47 12.78 3.07
N TYR A 191 -3.61 13.33 3.50
CA TYR A 191 -3.89 14.76 3.41
C TYR A 191 -3.54 15.54 4.69
N ASN A 192 -3.10 14.89 5.75
CA ASN A 192 -2.67 15.56 6.97
C ASN A 192 -1.30 16.25 6.77
N SER A 193 -1.30 17.59 6.77
CA SER A 193 -0.09 18.39 6.62
C SER A 193 0.83 18.38 7.85
N ASP A 194 0.31 17.97 9.01
CA ASP A 194 1.07 17.96 10.27
C ASP A 194 1.99 16.74 10.39
N LEU A 195 1.86 15.78 9.47
CA LEU A 195 2.74 14.62 9.41
C LEU A 195 4.03 14.98 8.66
N ALA A 196 5.11 15.11 9.40
CA ALA A 196 6.45 15.34 8.84
C ALA A 196 6.84 14.21 7.88
N ALA A 197 7.66 14.54 6.88
CA ALA A 197 8.31 13.51 6.07
C ALA A 197 9.24 12.68 6.97
N VAL A 198 9.30 11.37 6.71
CA VAL A 198 10.27 10.47 7.37
C VAL A 198 11.66 10.77 6.81
N GLU A 199 12.64 10.97 7.67
CA GLU A 199 14.05 11.16 7.29
C GLU A 199 14.72 9.85 6.85
#